data_cd545748ca705e2d14e2d2701e3c99bc
#
_entry.id   cd545748ca705e2d14e2d2701e3c99bc
#
_cell.length_a   1.000
_cell.length_b   1.000
_cell.length_c   1.000
_cell.angle_alpha   90.00
_cell.angle_beta   90.00
_cell.angle_gamma   90.00
#
_symmetry.space_group_name_H-M   'P 1'
#
loop_
_entity.id
_entity.type
_entity.pdbx_description
1 polymer ?
#
loop_
_entity_poly.entity_id
_entity_poly.type
_entity_poly.pdbx_seq_one_letter_code
_entity_poly.pdbx_strand_id
1 'polypeptide(L)'
;MTIKTGFDPDKFVQEAGDAIIAANSEGLIIFWNKAAERIFGYMTSEVLSHSLDLIIPERLRKRHWEGYQQVMQSGQTHYGSEVLRVPAVHKDGRHLSIAFTVTLLFSDDAHIHAIAAIIRDETARWDEERALRQRAAGIEAKNS
;
A
#
# COMPACT_ATOMS: atom_id res chain seq x y z
N MET A 1 17.85 -8.37 26.05
CA MET A 1 19.26 -8.05 25.71
C MET A 1 19.37 -7.62 24.26
N THR A 2 19.95 -6.46 24.01
CA THR A 2 20.09 -5.93 22.65
C THR A 2 21.45 -6.31 22.09
N ILE A 3 21.45 -7.02 20.97
CA ILE A 3 22.68 -7.37 20.26
C ILE A 3 23.00 -6.24 19.29
N LYS A 4 24.16 -5.61 19.47
CA LYS A 4 24.62 -4.54 18.57
C LYS A 4 25.33 -5.14 17.37
N THR A 5 24.63 -5.21 16.24
CA THR A 5 25.17 -5.79 15.01
C THR A 5 25.56 -4.71 13.97
N GLY A 6 25.37 -3.43 14.30
CA GLY A 6 25.55 -2.36 13.33
C GLY A 6 24.40 -2.17 12.38
N PHE A 7 23.36 -2.99 12.47
CA PHE A 7 22.15 -2.87 11.66
C PHE A 7 21.14 -1.95 12.35
N ASP A 8 20.67 -0.93 11.64
CA ASP A 8 19.68 0.02 12.12
C ASP A 8 18.35 -0.23 11.42
N PRO A 9 17.36 -0.86 12.09
CA PRO A 9 16.06 -1.13 11.49
C PRO A 9 15.31 0.12 11.03
N ASP A 10 15.39 1.21 11.77
CA ASP A 10 14.71 2.47 11.42
C ASP A 10 15.26 3.02 10.11
N LYS A 11 16.58 3.04 9.97
CA LYS A 11 17.22 3.50 8.75
C LYS A 11 16.91 2.59 7.57
N PHE A 12 16.90 1.28 7.80
CA PHE A 12 16.54 0.30 6.78
C PHE A 12 15.13 0.54 6.24
N VAL A 13 14.16 0.75 7.14
CA VAL A 13 12.76 1.01 6.75
C VAL A 13 12.64 2.33 5.99
N GLN A 14 13.33 3.39 6.44
CA GLN A 14 13.31 4.69 5.75
C GLN A 14 13.93 4.64 4.36
N GLU A 15 14.99 3.87 4.18
CA GLU A 15 15.73 3.81 2.91
C GLU A 15 15.29 2.67 1.99
N ALA A 16 14.33 1.85 2.40
CA ALA A 16 13.86 0.72 1.59
C ALA A 16 13.35 1.18 0.22
N GLY A 17 13.57 0.35 -0.79
CA GLY A 17 13.16 0.66 -2.17
C GLY A 17 11.66 0.62 -2.40
N ASP A 18 10.93 -0.16 -1.59
CA ASP A 18 9.47 -0.21 -1.63
C ASP A 18 8.90 0.78 -0.61
N ALA A 19 7.69 1.27 -0.87
CA ALA A 19 7.00 2.13 0.08
C ALA A 19 6.63 1.32 1.33
N ILE A 20 6.90 1.90 2.50
CA ILE A 20 6.45 1.35 3.77
C ILE A 20 5.60 2.41 4.42
N ILE A 21 4.33 2.08 4.65
CA ILE A 21 3.38 2.98 5.28
C ILE A 21 2.67 2.26 6.41
N ALA A 22 2.23 3.03 7.40
CA ALA A 22 1.43 2.48 8.49
C ALA A 22 0.30 3.44 8.83
N ALA A 23 -0.82 2.88 9.24
CA ALA A 23 -1.98 3.63 9.69
C ALA A 23 -2.48 3.06 11.02
N ASN A 24 -3.08 3.93 11.84
CA ASN A 24 -3.63 3.53 13.12
C ASN A 24 -5.03 2.89 12.97
N SER A 25 -5.66 2.55 14.08
CA SER A 25 -6.98 1.91 14.07
C SER A 25 -8.08 2.75 13.44
N GLU A 26 -7.88 4.05 13.34
CA GLU A 26 -8.82 4.99 12.71
C GLU A 26 -8.51 5.22 11.22
N GLY A 27 -7.47 4.58 10.70
CA GLY A 27 -7.08 4.76 9.30
C GLY A 27 -6.28 6.02 9.03
N LEU A 28 -5.74 6.65 10.07
CA LEU A 28 -4.88 7.83 9.93
C LEU A 28 -3.42 7.40 9.77
N ILE A 29 -2.73 8.00 8.82
CA ILE A 29 -1.33 7.67 8.50
C ILE A 29 -0.42 8.07 9.66
N ILE A 30 0.38 7.12 10.15
CA ILE A 30 1.33 7.33 11.24
C ILE A 30 2.78 7.09 10.84
N PHE A 31 3.01 6.50 9.66
CA PHE A 31 4.36 6.27 9.13
C PHE A 31 4.36 6.30 7.60
N TRP A 32 5.42 6.88 7.03
CA TRP A 32 5.53 7.09 5.59
C TRP A 32 7.03 7.22 5.27
N ASN A 33 7.61 6.26 4.55
CA ASN A 33 9.04 6.28 4.26
C ASN A 33 9.37 7.06 2.98
N LYS A 34 10.64 7.15 2.63
CA LYS A 34 11.10 7.90 1.45
C LYS A 34 10.54 7.34 0.14
N ALA A 35 10.47 6.02 0.01
CA ALA A 35 9.88 5.41 -1.18
C ALA A 35 8.40 5.76 -1.31
N ALA A 36 7.65 5.84 -0.20
CA ALA A 36 6.26 6.29 -0.22
C ALA A 36 6.14 7.73 -0.75
N GLU A 37 7.05 8.61 -0.34
CA GLU A 37 7.10 9.97 -0.88
C GLU A 37 7.29 9.98 -2.40
N ARG A 38 8.19 9.15 -2.89
CA ARG A 38 8.51 9.06 -4.32
C ARG A 38 7.35 8.45 -5.12
N ILE A 39 6.75 7.37 -4.60
CA ILE A 39 5.70 6.63 -5.32
C ILE A 39 4.39 7.40 -5.37
N PHE A 40 3.96 7.97 -4.25
CA PHE A 40 2.66 8.63 -4.14
C PHE A 40 2.72 10.15 -4.33
N GLY A 41 3.91 10.74 -4.28
CA GLY A 41 4.09 12.16 -4.52
C GLY A 41 3.83 13.08 -3.33
N TYR A 42 3.50 12.52 -2.17
CA TYR A 42 3.31 13.29 -0.94
C TYR A 42 4.54 13.23 -0.06
N MET A 43 4.92 14.35 0.52
CA MET A 43 5.94 14.38 1.58
C MET A 43 5.35 13.85 2.89
N THR A 44 6.17 13.30 3.74
CA THR A 44 5.74 12.77 5.04
C THR A 44 4.97 13.83 5.85
N SER A 45 5.45 15.06 5.85
CA SER A 45 4.78 16.16 6.57
C SER A 45 3.37 16.46 6.07
N GLU A 46 3.06 16.11 4.81
CA GLU A 46 1.74 16.33 4.23
C GLU A 46 0.73 15.26 4.63
N VAL A 47 1.21 14.05 4.95
CA VAL A 47 0.31 12.89 5.12
C VAL A 47 0.10 12.48 6.58
N LEU A 48 1.03 12.76 7.48
CA LEU A 48 0.91 12.33 8.88
C LEU A 48 -0.38 12.86 9.49
N SER A 49 -1.11 11.98 10.16
CA SER A 49 -2.42 12.22 10.78
C SER A 49 -3.56 12.48 9.79
N HIS A 50 -3.31 12.29 8.50
CA HIS A 50 -4.35 12.35 7.47
C HIS A 50 -4.83 10.94 7.11
N SER A 51 -6.03 10.87 6.55
CA SER A 51 -6.65 9.59 6.15
C SER A 51 -5.92 8.94 4.99
N LEU A 52 -5.90 7.61 4.99
CA LEU A 52 -5.46 6.81 3.83
C LEU A 52 -6.24 7.12 2.55
N ASP A 53 -7.38 7.80 2.64
CA ASP A 53 -8.15 8.23 1.47
C ASP A 53 -7.32 9.00 0.45
N LEU A 54 -6.23 9.64 0.88
CA LEU A 54 -5.33 10.38 -0.01
C LEU A 54 -4.84 9.53 -1.19
N ILE A 55 -4.65 8.23 -0.97
CA ILE A 55 -4.11 7.32 -1.99
C ILE A 55 -5.14 6.32 -2.51
N ILE A 56 -6.38 6.38 -2.03
CA ILE A 56 -7.44 5.44 -2.43
C ILE A 56 -8.36 6.12 -3.42
N PRO A 57 -8.57 5.54 -4.62
CA PRO A 57 -9.55 6.08 -5.58
C PRO A 57 -10.91 6.21 -4.92
N GLU A 58 -11.59 7.32 -5.18
CA GLU A 58 -12.87 7.65 -4.52
C GLU A 58 -13.89 6.50 -4.60
N ARG A 59 -14.02 5.89 -5.77
CA ARG A 59 -14.97 4.77 -6.00
C ARG A 59 -14.69 3.53 -5.13
N LEU A 60 -13.48 3.41 -4.56
CA LEU A 60 -13.07 2.26 -3.77
C LEU A 60 -13.04 2.53 -2.27
N ARG A 61 -13.26 3.77 -1.85
CA ARG A 61 -13.13 4.18 -0.44
C ARG A 61 -14.09 3.44 0.48
N LYS A 62 -15.36 3.35 0.11
CA LYS A 62 -16.37 2.67 0.91
C LYS A 62 -15.97 1.21 1.17
N ARG A 63 -15.62 0.48 0.12
CA ARG A 63 -15.21 -0.92 0.21
C ARG A 63 -13.96 -1.08 1.05
N HIS A 64 -13.00 -0.17 0.87
CA HIS A 64 -11.77 -0.19 1.65
C HIS A 64 -12.04 -0.06 3.15
N TRP A 65 -12.88 0.90 3.55
CA TRP A 65 -13.16 1.13 4.96
C TRP A 65 -14.01 0.04 5.59
N GLU A 66 -14.89 -0.58 4.84
CA GLU A 66 -15.63 -1.77 5.31
C GLU A 66 -14.67 -2.91 5.66
N GLY A 67 -13.71 -3.19 4.78
CA GLY A 67 -12.68 -4.20 5.03
C GLY A 67 -11.75 -3.83 6.18
N TYR A 68 -11.37 -2.57 6.28
CA TYR A 68 -10.52 -2.06 7.33
C TYR A 68 -11.16 -2.23 8.72
N GLN A 69 -12.42 -1.85 8.85
CA GLN A 69 -13.17 -2.01 10.10
C GLN A 69 -13.30 -3.47 10.49
N GLN A 70 -13.55 -4.35 9.52
CA GLN A 70 -13.66 -5.77 9.76
C GLN A 70 -12.36 -6.36 10.31
N VAL A 71 -11.21 -5.94 9.76
CA VAL A 71 -9.89 -6.34 10.25
C VAL A 71 -9.67 -5.83 11.67
N MET A 72 -10.03 -4.58 11.95
CA MET A 72 -9.87 -3.99 13.29
C MET A 72 -10.70 -4.72 14.34
N GLN A 73 -11.91 -5.14 14.00
CA GLN A 73 -12.80 -5.83 14.92
C GLN A 73 -12.40 -7.29 15.14
N SER A 74 -11.98 -7.99 14.08
CA SER A 74 -11.66 -9.42 14.16
C SER A 74 -10.22 -9.69 14.58
N GLY A 75 -9.31 -8.75 14.38
CA GLY A 75 -7.87 -8.95 14.59
C GLY A 75 -7.23 -9.89 13.57
N GLN A 76 -7.92 -10.14 12.45
CA GLN A 76 -7.44 -11.06 11.41
C GLN A 76 -7.64 -10.46 10.03
N THR A 77 -6.71 -10.79 9.11
CA THR A 77 -6.88 -10.48 7.70
C THR A 77 -7.25 -11.77 6.96
N HIS A 78 -8.06 -11.65 5.92
CA HIS A 78 -8.40 -12.78 5.05
C HIS A 78 -7.25 -13.16 4.12
N TYR A 79 -6.23 -12.33 4.03
CA TYR A 79 -5.19 -12.44 2.99
C TYR A 79 -3.88 -13.06 3.50
N GLY A 80 -3.67 -13.08 4.82
CA GLY A 80 -2.44 -13.62 5.41
C GLY A 80 -1.21 -12.95 4.82
N SER A 81 -0.33 -13.74 4.17
CA SER A 81 0.87 -13.25 3.51
C SER A 81 0.68 -13.05 1.99
N GLU A 82 -0.54 -13.14 1.49
CA GLU A 82 -0.82 -12.95 0.06
C GLU A 82 -0.57 -11.52 -0.38
N VAL A 83 -0.06 -11.38 -1.60
CA VAL A 83 0.14 -10.08 -2.24
C VAL A 83 -1.19 -9.61 -2.82
N LEU A 84 -1.61 -8.43 -2.41
CA LEU A 84 -2.81 -7.78 -2.92
C LEU A 84 -2.42 -6.83 -4.06
N ARG A 85 -3.23 -6.78 -5.11
CA ARG A 85 -3.04 -5.85 -6.23
C ARG A 85 -4.28 -5.00 -6.40
N VAL A 86 -4.10 -3.69 -6.28
CA VAL A 86 -5.21 -2.74 -6.33
C VAL A 86 -4.77 -1.45 -7.02
N PRO A 87 -5.72 -0.65 -7.52
CA PRO A 87 -5.40 0.70 -7.98
C PRO A 87 -5.20 1.65 -6.80
N ALA A 88 -4.36 2.65 -7.00
CA ALA A 88 -4.14 3.74 -6.07
C ALA A 88 -4.07 5.06 -6.84
N VAL A 89 -3.98 6.18 -6.15
CA VAL A 89 -3.94 7.50 -6.76
C VAL A 89 -2.71 8.27 -6.27
N HIS A 90 -1.97 8.84 -7.22
CA HIS A 90 -0.86 9.76 -6.96
C HIS A 90 -1.40 11.13 -6.57
N LYS A 91 -0.60 11.94 -5.88
CA LYS A 91 -0.97 13.32 -5.51
C LYS A 91 -1.45 14.15 -6.70
N ASP A 92 -0.86 13.95 -7.89
CA ASP A 92 -1.23 14.67 -9.11
C ASP A 92 -2.51 14.15 -9.79
N GLY A 93 -3.17 13.16 -9.19
CA GLY A 93 -4.39 12.56 -9.72
C GLY A 93 -4.16 11.37 -10.64
N ARG A 94 -2.93 11.08 -10.96
CA ARG A 94 -2.57 9.98 -11.86
C ARG A 94 -2.84 8.62 -11.22
N HIS A 95 -3.34 7.70 -12.04
CA HIS A 95 -3.60 6.31 -11.63
C HIS A 95 -2.30 5.54 -11.39
N LEU A 96 -2.27 4.78 -10.31
CA LEU A 96 -1.20 3.86 -9.98
C LEU A 96 -1.77 2.45 -9.83
N SER A 97 -0.98 1.44 -10.23
CA SER A 97 -1.25 0.03 -9.91
C SER A 97 -0.22 -0.41 -8.88
N ILE A 98 -0.69 -0.82 -7.70
CA ILE A 98 0.19 -1.20 -6.61
C ILE A 98 -0.01 -2.64 -6.19
N ALA A 99 1.08 -3.26 -5.75
CA ALA A 99 1.06 -4.57 -5.11
C ALA A 99 1.58 -4.40 -3.69
N PHE A 100 0.94 -5.03 -2.72
CA PHE A 100 1.36 -4.86 -1.33
C PHE A 100 1.01 -6.06 -0.46
N THR A 101 1.74 -6.17 0.64
CA THR A 101 1.44 -7.09 1.73
C THR A 101 1.14 -6.27 2.99
N VAL A 102 0.37 -6.84 3.89
CA VAL A 102 -0.11 -6.17 5.09
C VAL A 102 0.36 -6.92 6.33
N THR A 103 0.80 -6.18 7.33
CA THR A 103 1.18 -6.71 8.64
C THR A 103 0.37 -5.99 9.72
N LEU A 104 -0.26 -6.78 10.60
CA LEU A 104 -0.97 -6.24 11.75
C LEU A 104 -0.02 -6.11 12.93
N LEU A 105 0.01 -4.94 13.56
CA LEU A 105 0.83 -4.68 14.74
C LEU A 105 -0.08 -4.54 15.95
N PHE A 106 0.11 -5.39 16.94
CA PHE A 106 -0.73 -5.44 18.14
C PHE A 106 -0.09 -4.70 19.29
N SER A 107 -0.92 -4.04 20.09
CA SER A 107 -0.51 -3.49 21.37
C SER A 107 -0.50 -4.58 22.44
N ASP A 108 0.03 -4.27 23.63
CA ASP A 108 0.17 -5.22 24.73
C ASP A 108 -1.18 -5.79 25.20
N ASP A 109 -2.29 -5.08 24.97
CA ASP A 109 -3.63 -5.52 25.31
C ASP A 109 -4.32 -6.33 24.21
N ALA A 110 -3.56 -6.80 23.22
CA ALA A 110 -4.02 -7.61 22.09
C ALA A 110 -4.95 -6.90 21.11
N HIS A 111 -5.09 -5.58 21.19
CA HIS A 111 -5.78 -4.79 20.17
C HIS A 111 -4.81 -4.39 19.06
N ILE A 112 -5.35 -4.20 17.84
CA ILE A 112 -4.52 -3.73 16.73
C ILE A 112 -4.14 -2.28 16.97
N HIS A 113 -2.84 -2.03 17.08
CA HIS A 113 -2.27 -0.70 17.22
C HIS A 113 -2.10 -0.03 15.87
N ALA A 114 -1.65 -0.77 14.88
CA ALA A 114 -1.39 -0.26 13.54
C ALA A 114 -1.49 -1.36 12.50
N ILE A 115 -1.78 -0.96 11.29
CA ILE A 115 -1.67 -1.80 10.09
C ILE A 115 -0.54 -1.20 9.25
N ALA A 116 0.47 -2.00 8.96
CA ALA A 116 1.59 -1.59 8.11
C ALA A 116 1.54 -2.32 6.78
N ALA A 117 1.94 -1.63 5.72
CA ALA A 117 1.98 -2.21 4.37
C ALA A 117 3.32 -1.95 3.73
N ILE A 118 3.82 -2.96 3.00
CA ILE A 118 4.97 -2.84 2.11
C ILE A 118 4.40 -2.84 0.71
N ILE A 119 4.64 -1.75 -0.03
CA ILE A 119 3.95 -1.45 -1.29
C ILE A 119 4.95 -1.27 -2.41
N ARG A 120 4.73 -1.98 -3.50
CA ARG A 120 5.49 -1.81 -4.74
C ARG A 120 4.63 -1.17 -5.81
N ASP A 121 5.18 -0.19 -6.51
CA ASP A 121 4.54 0.41 -7.68
C ASP A 121 4.73 -0.53 -8.87
N GLU A 122 3.65 -1.10 -9.38
CA GLU A 122 3.64 -1.98 -10.54
C GLU A 122 2.98 -1.33 -11.75
N THR A 123 2.84 0.00 -11.76
CA THR A 123 2.14 0.71 -12.83
C THR A 123 2.74 0.44 -14.20
N ALA A 124 4.07 0.52 -14.32
CA ALA A 124 4.75 0.27 -15.59
C ALA A 124 4.51 -1.16 -16.10
N ARG A 125 4.59 -2.15 -15.20
CA ARG A 125 4.33 -3.55 -15.53
C ARG A 125 2.89 -3.77 -15.97
N TRP A 126 1.95 -3.18 -15.25
CA TRP A 126 0.53 -3.30 -15.55
C TRP A 126 0.20 -2.69 -16.92
N ASP A 127 0.75 -1.50 -17.21
CA ASP A 127 0.57 -0.84 -18.50
C ASP A 127 1.15 -1.67 -19.65
N GLU A 128 2.31 -2.27 -19.44
CA GLU A 128 2.97 -3.13 -20.42
C GLU A 128 2.13 -4.38 -20.72
N GLU A 129 1.65 -5.07 -19.70
CA GLU A 129 0.79 -6.24 -19.84
C GLU A 129 -0.50 -5.90 -20.58
N ARG A 130 -1.09 -4.75 -20.23
CA ARG A 130 -2.31 -4.27 -20.88
C ARG A 130 -2.09 -3.99 -22.37
N ALA A 131 -0.97 -3.36 -22.71
CA ALA A 131 -0.59 -3.08 -24.11
C ALA A 131 -0.41 -4.38 -24.91
N LEU A 132 0.24 -5.38 -24.30
CA LEU A 132 0.42 -6.69 -24.92
C LEU A 132 -0.92 -7.40 -25.18
N ARG A 133 -1.85 -7.35 -24.23
CA ARG A 133 -3.19 -7.93 -24.39
C ARG A 133 -3.96 -7.24 -25.51
N GLN A 134 -3.88 -5.92 -25.60
CA GLN A 134 -4.54 -5.14 -26.66
C GLN A 134 -3.96 -5.48 -28.05
N ARG A 135 -2.65 -5.69 -28.16
CA ARG A 135 -2.01 -6.12 -29.39
C ARG A 135 -2.47 -7.51 -29.81
N ALA A 136 -2.51 -8.45 -28.87
CA ALA A 136 -2.97 -9.82 -29.15
C ALA A 136 -4.43 -9.82 -29.62
N ALA A 137 -5.30 -9.07 -28.96
CA ALA A 137 -6.71 -8.93 -29.36
C ALA A 137 -6.85 -8.30 -30.75
N GLY A 138 -6.03 -7.28 -31.04
CA GLY A 138 -6.00 -6.63 -32.37
C GLY A 138 -5.57 -7.58 -33.48
N ILE A 139 -4.58 -8.42 -33.24
CA ILE A 139 -4.10 -9.43 -34.20
C ILE A 139 -5.18 -10.48 -34.44
N GLU A 140 -5.82 -10.98 -33.39
CA GLU A 140 -6.91 -11.96 -33.50
C GLU A 140 -8.09 -11.39 -34.29
N ALA A 141 -8.46 -10.14 -34.03
CA ALA A 141 -9.55 -9.48 -34.74
C ALA A 141 -9.26 -9.32 -36.24
N LYS A 142 -7.99 -9.09 -36.62
CA LYS A 142 -7.58 -8.97 -38.02
C LYS A 142 -7.55 -10.30 -38.75
N ASN A 143 -7.36 -11.40 -38.00
CA ASN A 143 -7.24 -12.75 -38.57
C ASN A 143 -8.57 -13.52 -38.59
N SER A 144 -9.62 -12.95 -38.06
CA SER A 144 -10.95 -13.59 -38.00
C SER A 144 -11.86 -13.19 -39.14
#